data_513d4376792194af3e2afd0fe8969dac
#
_entry.id   513d4376792194af3e2afd0fe8969dac
#
_cell.length_a   1.000
_cell.length_b   1.000
_cell.length_c   1.000
_cell.angle_alpha   90.00
_cell.angle_beta   90.00
_cell.angle_gamma   90.00
#
_symmetry.space_group_name_H-M   'P 1'
#
loop_
_entity.id
_entity.type
_entity.pdbx_description
1 polymer ?
#
loop_
_entity_poly.entity_id
_entity_poly.type
_entity_poly.pdbx_seq_one_letter_code
_entity_poly.pdbx_strand_id
1 'polypeptide(L)'
;MAKIAVIVGSVREGRVTEKLATWVAKEVANQADVETLDLRDYPLPFFDETIPPRYNPSRTLAPEVKKWLDKIAEFDGYVIVTPEYNRSVSGVLKNALDNLGNEIADKPVALVAHGSTGGAQAVASLRITLPGNGAVTLPNALFFTDQVGEAIDDAGILKAELQEGPYSAQASLVGLVGALTAYSDALATVRT
;
A
#
# COMPACT_ATOMS: atom_id res chain seq x y z
N MET A 1 19.20 -4.14 3.38
CA MET A 1 17.86 -4.10 4.03
C MET A 1 16.91 -3.60 2.99
N ALA A 2 15.78 -4.26 2.76
CA ALA A 2 14.80 -3.86 1.74
C ALA A 2 14.26 -2.45 2.05
N LYS A 3 14.01 -1.65 1.01
CA LYS A 3 13.36 -0.33 1.11
C LYS A 3 11.87 -0.49 0.81
N ILE A 4 11.00 -0.20 1.79
CA ILE A 4 9.56 -0.44 1.73
C ILE A 4 8.80 0.89 1.73
N ALA A 5 7.87 1.06 0.79
CA ALA A 5 6.92 2.16 0.82
C ALA A 5 5.64 1.79 1.57
N VAL A 6 5.17 2.65 2.46
CA VAL A 6 3.81 2.58 3.04
C VAL A 6 2.94 3.62 2.33
N ILE A 7 2.03 3.17 1.47
CA ILE A 7 1.16 4.06 0.67
C ILE A 7 -0.13 4.33 1.43
N VAL A 8 -0.42 5.63 1.69
CA VAL A 8 -1.67 6.08 2.31
C VAL A 8 -2.74 6.24 1.23
N GLY A 9 -3.60 5.25 1.08
CA GLY A 9 -4.56 5.09 -0.02
C GLY A 9 -5.83 5.96 0.08
N SER A 10 -5.79 7.11 0.76
CA SER A 10 -6.93 8.02 0.87
C SER A 10 -6.47 9.47 0.98
N VAL A 11 -7.19 10.38 0.33
CA VAL A 11 -6.98 11.85 0.44
C VAL A 11 -8.17 12.56 1.09
N ARG A 12 -9.18 11.80 1.59
CA ARG A 12 -10.39 12.37 2.19
C ARG A 12 -10.02 13.24 3.39
N GLU A 13 -10.69 14.35 3.57
CA GLU A 13 -10.61 15.14 4.79
C GLU A 13 -11.12 14.33 5.99
N GLY A 14 -10.42 14.40 7.14
CA GLY A 14 -10.75 13.63 8.34
C GLY A 14 -10.55 12.10 8.17
N ARG A 15 -9.75 11.64 7.19
CA ARG A 15 -9.44 10.22 7.02
C ARG A 15 -8.71 9.67 8.25
N VAL A 16 -9.09 8.47 8.66
CA VAL A 16 -8.40 7.72 9.72
C VAL A 16 -7.31 6.79 9.17
N THR A 17 -7.25 6.64 7.84
CA THR A 17 -6.24 5.82 7.14
C THR A 17 -4.81 6.24 7.48
N GLU A 18 -4.59 7.53 7.75
CA GLU A 18 -3.29 8.08 8.14
C GLU A 18 -2.78 7.52 9.47
N LYS A 19 -3.66 7.41 10.48
CA LYS A 19 -3.32 6.79 11.79
C LYS A 19 -2.91 5.33 11.61
N LEU A 20 -3.69 4.58 10.81
CA LEU A 20 -3.41 3.19 10.49
C LEU A 20 -2.06 3.07 9.75
N ALA A 21 -1.79 3.93 8.76
CA ALA A 21 -0.53 3.94 8.03
C ALA A 21 0.67 4.30 8.93
N THR A 22 0.49 5.21 9.90
CA THR A 22 1.54 5.56 10.86
C THR A 22 1.90 4.36 11.75
N TRP A 23 0.91 3.62 12.25
CA TRP A 23 1.15 2.39 12.99
C TRP A 23 1.88 1.34 12.15
N VAL A 24 1.41 1.13 10.92
CA VAL A 24 2.05 0.21 9.95
C VAL A 24 3.50 0.62 9.67
N ALA A 25 3.76 1.90 9.42
CA ALA A 25 5.12 2.39 9.13
C ALA A 25 6.08 2.15 10.32
N LYS A 26 5.62 2.32 11.56
CA LYS A 26 6.42 2.00 12.75
C LYS A 26 6.81 0.53 12.81
N GLU A 27 5.89 -0.37 12.47
CA GLU A 27 6.19 -1.80 12.44
C GLU A 27 7.15 -2.16 11.30
N VAL A 28 6.98 -1.55 10.12
CA VAL A 28 7.93 -1.73 9.00
C VAL A 28 9.33 -1.24 9.39
N ALA A 29 9.44 -0.10 10.10
CA ALA A 29 10.72 0.46 10.54
C ALA A 29 11.52 -0.46 11.47
N ASN A 30 10.86 -1.40 12.15
CA ASN A 30 11.54 -2.42 12.97
C ASN A 30 12.24 -3.49 12.12
N GLN A 31 11.90 -3.64 10.84
CA GLN A 31 12.31 -4.76 10.00
C GLN A 31 12.94 -4.35 8.66
N ALA A 32 12.70 -3.11 8.18
CA ALA A 32 13.13 -2.60 6.88
C ALA A 32 13.38 -1.10 6.91
N ASP A 33 14.01 -0.56 5.85
CA ASP A 33 14.00 0.88 5.58
C ASP A 33 12.59 1.27 5.08
N VAL A 34 12.00 2.33 5.64
CA VAL A 34 10.61 2.70 5.38
C VAL A 34 10.45 4.16 5.00
N GLU A 35 9.60 4.40 4.00
CA GLU A 35 9.11 5.74 3.67
C GLU A 35 7.58 5.70 3.50
N THR A 36 6.88 6.67 4.09
CA THR A 36 5.44 6.81 3.91
C THR A 36 5.15 7.71 2.71
N LEU A 37 4.36 7.22 1.77
CA LEU A 37 3.89 7.94 0.59
C LEU A 37 2.43 8.32 0.75
N ASP A 38 2.16 9.58 1.06
CA ASP A 38 0.79 10.10 1.13
C ASP A 38 0.32 10.53 -0.26
N LEU A 39 -0.78 9.96 -0.75
CA LEU A 39 -1.34 10.35 -2.05
C LEU A 39 -1.80 11.81 -2.12
N ARG A 40 -1.91 12.53 -0.99
CA ARG A 40 -2.11 13.99 -0.99
C ARG A 40 -0.92 14.76 -1.59
N ASP A 41 0.30 14.21 -1.46
CA ASP A 41 1.52 14.83 -1.98
C ASP A 41 1.75 14.52 -3.47
N TYR A 42 0.86 13.68 -4.05
CA TYR A 42 0.88 13.25 -5.44
C TYR A 42 -0.49 13.53 -6.11
N PRO A 43 -0.82 14.78 -6.42
CA PRO A 43 -2.09 15.16 -7.06
C PRO A 43 -2.08 14.78 -8.54
N LEU A 44 -2.23 13.49 -8.83
CA LEU A 44 -2.18 12.96 -10.19
C LEU A 44 -3.43 13.36 -10.99
N PRO A 45 -3.28 13.80 -12.26
CA PRO A 45 -4.41 13.90 -13.18
C PRO A 45 -5.06 12.52 -13.36
N PHE A 46 -6.33 12.50 -13.74
CA PHE A 46 -6.93 11.22 -14.12
C PHE A 46 -6.21 10.63 -15.33
N PHE A 47 -5.97 9.32 -15.24
CA PHE A 47 -5.35 8.58 -16.32
C PHE A 47 -6.23 8.62 -17.58
N ASP A 48 -5.68 9.13 -18.70
CA ASP A 48 -6.38 9.31 -19.97
C ASP A 48 -5.55 8.92 -21.21
N GLU A 49 -4.41 8.21 -20.99
CA GLU A 49 -3.53 7.82 -22.08
C GLU A 49 -4.17 6.76 -22.99
N THR A 50 -3.98 6.92 -24.30
CA THR A 50 -4.54 6.03 -25.34
C THR A 50 -3.93 4.62 -25.27
N ILE A 51 -2.67 4.51 -24.89
CA ILE A 51 -1.93 3.25 -24.78
C ILE A 51 -1.64 2.96 -23.30
N PRO A 52 -1.97 1.77 -22.81
CA PRO A 52 -1.66 1.43 -21.42
C PRO A 52 -0.17 1.61 -21.08
N PRO A 53 0.17 2.12 -19.88
CA PRO A 53 1.54 2.45 -19.50
C PRO A 53 2.58 1.35 -19.74
N ARG A 54 2.26 0.10 -19.44
CA ARG A 54 3.15 -1.05 -19.63
C ARG A 54 3.54 -1.31 -21.10
N TYR A 55 2.73 -0.85 -22.04
CA TYR A 55 2.95 -1.01 -23.49
C TYR A 55 3.46 0.26 -24.15
N ASN A 56 3.69 1.33 -23.39
CA ASN A 56 4.17 2.62 -23.87
C ASN A 56 5.35 3.14 -23.03
N PRO A 57 6.53 2.50 -23.07
CA PRO A 57 7.67 2.89 -22.25
C PRO A 57 8.24 4.28 -22.62
N SER A 58 7.91 4.79 -23.81
CA SER A 58 8.38 6.10 -24.31
C SER A 58 7.32 7.20 -24.20
N ARG A 59 6.30 7.01 -23.38
CA ARG A 59 5.20 7.99 -23.18
C ARG A 59 5.74 9.32 -22.63
N THR A 60 5.13 10.41 -23.06
CA THR A 60 5.40 11.73 -22.48
C THR A 60 4.61 11.89 -21.17
N LEU A 61 5.31 12.09 -20.07
CA LEU A 61 4.72 12.17 -18.74
C LEU A 61 4.47 13.63 -18.32
N ALA A 62 3.31 13.89 -17.73
CA ALA A 62 3.12 15.10 -16.95
C ALA A 62 4.09 15.10 -15.74
N PRO A 63 4.58 16.27 -15.28
CA PRO A 63 5.56 16.32 -14.19
C PRO A 63 5.12 15.61 -12.92
N GLU A 64 3.84 15.69 -12.57
CA GLU A 64 3.24 15.05 -11.39
C GLU A 64 3.24 13.52 -11.52
N VAL A 65 2.93 13.01 -12.71
CA VAL A 65 2.99 11.58 -13.01
C VAL A 65 4.43 11.09 -12.95
N LYS A 66 5.36 11.82 -13.58
CA LYS A 66 6.79 11.47 -13.50
C LYS A 66 7.29 11.42 -12.07
N LYS A 67 6.95 12.42 -11.24
CA LYS A 67 7.31 12.47 -9.81
C LYS A 67 6.83 11.20 -9.08
N TRP A 68 5.59 10.77 -9.34
CA TRP A 68 5.01 9.56 -8.75
C TRP A 68 5.76 8.30 -9.18
N LEU A 69 5.97 8.13 -10.49
CA LEU A 69 6.63 6.95 -11.04
C LEU A 69 8.08 6.81 -10.57
N ASP A 70 8.84 7.93 -10.62
CA ASP A 70 10.22 7.96 -10.12
C ASP A 70 10.27 7.55 -8.65
N LYS A 71 9.33 8.07 -7.83
CA LYS A 71 9.27 7.73 -6.40
C LYS A 71 8.91 6.25 -6.18
N ILE A 72 7.91 5.72 -6.87
CA ILE A 72 7.52 4.31 -6.75
C ILE A 72 8.67 3.38 -7.17
N ALA A 73 9.44 3.73 -8.17
CA ALA A 73 10.55 2.90 -8.64
C ALA A 73 11.64 2.65 -7.60
N GLU A 74 11.79 3.54 -6.59
CA GLU A 74 12.86 3.49 -5.57
C GLU A 74 12.73 2.30 -4.59
N PHE A 75 11.57 1.67 -4.47
CA PHE A 75 11.26 0.72 -3.40
C PHE A 75 11.34 -0.75 -3.87
N ASP A 76 11.68 -1.62 -2.92
CA ASP A 76 11.74 -3.07 -3.13
C ASP A 76 10.42 -3.78 -2.88
N GLY A 77 9.52 -3.14 -2.13
CA GLY A 77 8.19 -3.66 -1.81
C GLY A 77 7.29 -2.57 -1.24
N TYR A 78 6.01 -2.89 -1.07
CA TYR A 78 5.00 -1.90 -0.69
C TYR A 78 4.04 -2.47 0.34
N VAL A 79 3.59 -1.59 1.26
CA VAL A 79 2.37 -1.81 2.03
C VAL A 79 1.33 -0.80 1.56
N ILE A 80 0.23 -1.25 0.99
CA ILE A 80 -0.90 -0.38 0.65
C ILE A 80 -1.87 -0.37 1.82
N VAL A 81 -2.03 0.80 2.45
CA VAL A 81 -3.01 1.03 3.52
C VAL A 81 -4.22 1.73 2.91
N THR A 82 -5.36 1.05 2.84
CA THR A 82 -6.53 1.54 2.10
C THR A 82 -7.83 1.46 2.90
N PRO A 83 -8.70 2.49 2.81
CA PRO A 83 -10.09 2.33 3.20
C PRO A 83 -10.86 1.52 2.16
N GLU A 84 -12.01 1.00 2.57
CA GLU A 84 -13.03 0.50 1.65
C GLU A 84 -14.08 1.59 1.37
N TYR A 85 -14.18 2.05 0.13
CA TYR A 85 -15.20 2.98 -0.33
C TYR A 85 -16.09 2.31 -1.38
N ASN A 86 -17.39 2.22 -1.11
CA ASN A 86 -18.36 1.62 -2.04
C ASN A 86 -17.93 0.24 -2.55
N ARG A 87 -17.48 -0.63 -1.66
CA ARG A 87 -17.02 -1.99 -1.97
C ARG A 87 -15.73 -2.08 -2.80
N SER A 88 -14.91 -1.03 -2.84
CA SER A 88 -13.65 -1.00 -3.57
C SER A 88 -12.62 -0.10 -2.88
N VAL A 89 -11.48 0.12 -3.51
CA VAL A 89 -10.48 1.10 -3.10
C VAL A 89 -10.96 2.52 -3.39
N SER A 90 -10.27 3.51 -2.83
CA SER A 90 -10.50 4.91 -3.18
C SER A 90 -10.16 5.19 -4.65
N GLY A 91 -10.88 6.12 -5.29
CA GLY A 91 -10.61 6.52 -6.67
C GLY A 91 -9.21 7.07 -6.88
N VAL A 92 -8.66 7.78 -5.88
CA VAL A 92 -7.29 8.31 -5.96
C VAL A 92 -6.23 7.19 -5.93
N LEU A 93 -6.44 6.14 -5.14
CA LEU A 93 -5.54 4.99 -5.13
C LEU A 93 -5.62 4.25 -6.48
N LYS A 94 -6.84 4.02 -6.99
CA LYS A 94 -7.01 3.39 -8.31
C LYS A 94 -6.32 4.19 -9.40
N ASN A 95 -6.49 5.52 -9.43
CA ASN A 95 -5.84 6.41 -10.38
C ASN A 95 -4.30 6.36 -10.27
N ALA A 96 -3.77 6.32 -9.04
CA ALA A 96 -2.34 6.20 -8.82
C ALA A 96 -1.77 4.88 -9.37
N LEU A 97 -2.53 3.78 -9.23
CA LEU A 97 -2.16 2.47 -9.77
C LEU A 97 -2.30 2.42 -11.30
N ASP A 98 -3.30 3.11 -11.90
CA ASP A 98 -3.52 3.13 -13.34
C ASP A 98 -2.39 3.87 -14.09
N ASN A 99 -1.74 4.81 -13.44
CA ASN A 99 -0.57 5.50 -13.99
C ASN A 99 0.71 4.65 -14.01
N LEU A 100 0.77 3.52 -13.28
CA LEU A 100 1.96 2.68 -13.21
C LEU A 100 2.18 1.89 -14.51
N GLY A 101 3.44 1.84 -14.94
CA GLY A 101 3.92 0.96 -15.99
C GLY A 101 4.54 -0.32 -15.40
N ASN A 102 5.87 -0.37 -15.35
CA ASN A 102 6.64 -1.50 -14.81
C ASN A 102 7.31 -1.20 -13.46
N GLU A 103 7.02 -0.04 -12.84
CA GLU A 103 7.71 0.44 -11.63
C GLU A 103 7.52 -0.49 -10.44
N ILE A 104 6.40 -1.23 -10.39
CA ILE A 104 6.09 -2.23 -9.34
C ILE A 104 6.16 -3.68 -9.82
N ALA A 105 6.60 -3.90 -11.08
CA ALA A 105 6.71 -5.26 -11.61
C ALA A 105 7.70 -6.09 -10.77
N ASP A 106 7.34 -7.35 -10.51
CA ASP A 106 8.10 -8.31 -9.70
C ASP A 106 8.44 -7.82 -8.27
N LYS A 107 7.66 -6.84 -7.77
CA LYS A 107 7.80 -6.36 -6.40
C LYS A 107 6.62 -6.83 -5.54
N PRO A 108 6.87 -7.23 -4.26
CA PRO A 108 5.81 -7.71 -3.38
C PRO A 108 4.99 -6.56 -2.82
N VAL A 109 3.69 -6.80 -2.66
CA VAL A 109 2.74 -5.86 -2.08
C VAL A 109 1.97 -6.53 -0.96
N ALA A 110 2.10 -6.01 0.25
CA ALA A 110 1.27 -6.32 1.41
C ALA A 110 0.04 -5.38 1.44
N LEU A 111 -1.09 -5.91 1.86
CA LEU A 111 -2.35 -5.18 1.91
C LEU A 111 -2.83 -5.03 3.35
N VAL A 112 -3.08 -3.80 3.76
CA VAL A 112 -3.72 -3.44 5.02
C VAL A 112 -4.95 -2.62 4.70
N ALA A 113 -6.11 -3.11 5.08
CA ALA A 113 -7.37 -2.44 4.76
C ALA A 113 -8.25 -2.25 5.97
N HIS A 114 -9.12 -1.24 5.92
CA HIS A 114 -10.11 -0.95 6.96
C HIS A 114 -11.45 -0.53 6.36
N GLY A 115 -12.48 -0.67 7.15
CA GLY A 115 -13.85 -0.36 6.76
C GLY A 115 -14.84 -1.16 7.58
N SER A 116 -16.14 -1.04 7.32
CA SER A 116 -17.19 -1.75 8.08
C SER A 116 -17.08 -3.28 8.02
N THR A 117 -16.37 -3.82 7.04
CA THR A 117 -16.06 -5.24 6.88
C THR A 117 -14.55 -5.50 6.84
N GLY A 118 -13.78 -4.67 7.56
CA GLY A 118 -12.31 -4.75 7.57
C GLY A 118 -11.65 -4.39 6.23
N GLY A 119 -12.38 -3.89 5.25
CA GLY A 119 -11.86 -3.58 3.92
C GLY A 119 -11.70 -4.77 2.99
N ALA A 120 -12.46 -5.87 3.21
CA ALA A 120 -12.31 -7.11 2.46
C ALA A 120 -12.52 -6.95 0.95
N GLN A 121 -13.47 -6.11 0.54
CA GLN A 121 -13.74 -5.87 -0.87
C GLN A 121 -12.65 -5.02 -1.54
N ALA A 122 -12.06 -4.08 -0.79
CA ALA A 122 -10.91 -3.31 -1.27
C ALA A 122 -9.70 -4.22 -1.50
N VAL A 123 -9.42 -5.15 -0.57
CA VAL A 123 -8.36 -6.17 -0.74
C VAL A 123 -8.62 -7.06 -1.95
N ALA A 124 -9.87 -7.54 -2.13
CA ALA A 124 -10.25 -8.35 -3.29
C ALA A 124 -10.01 -7.58 -4.61
N SER A 125 -10.39 -6.30 -4.66
CA SER A 125 -10.15 -5.42 -5.80
C SER A 125 -8.65 -5.25 -6.09
N LEU A 126 -7.82 -5.04 -5.07
CA LEU A 126 -6.37 -4.90 -5.23
C LEU A 126 -5.71 -6.20 -5.71
N ARG A 127 -6.17 -7.36 -5.24
CA ARG A 127 -5.67 -8.67 -5.70
C ARG A 127 -5.94 -8.97 -7.16
N ILE A 128 -6.92 -8.29 -7.76
CA ILE A 128 -7.19 -8.35 -9.20
C ILE A 128 -6.34 -7.29 -9.94
N THR A 129 -6.26 -6.08 -9.40
CA THR A 129 -5.61 -4.94 -10.05
C THR A 129 -4.08 -5.07 -10.09
N LEU A 130 -3.45 -5.37 -8.95
CA LEU A 130 -1.99 -5.35 -8.79
C LEU A 130 -1.24 -6.34 -9.69
N PRO A 131 -1.70 -7.61 -9.86
CA PRO A 131 -1.09 -8.51 -10.84
C PRO A 131 -1.14 -7.97 -12.27
N GLY A 132 -2.18 -7.17 -12.63
CA GLY A 132 -2.26 -6.45 -13.90
C GLY A 132 -1.09 -5.48 -14.11
N ASN A 133 -0.57 -4.90 -13.03
CA ASN A 133 0.64 -4.05 -13.04
C ASN A 133 1.94 -4.87 -12.87
N GLY A 134 1.87 -6.20 -12.80
CA GLY A 134 3.03 -7.08 -12.61
C GLY A 134 3.49 -7.24 -11.16
N ALA A 135 2.79 -6.65 -10.18
CA ALA A 135 3.14 -6.79 -8.78
C ALA A 135 2.74 -8.16 -8.21
N VAL A 136 3.43 -8.61 -7.18
CA VAL A 136 3.16 -9.87 -6.46
C VAL A 136 2.43 -9.55 -5.16
N THR A 137 1.14 -9.83 -5.09
CA THR A 137 0.39 -9.65 -3.84
C THR A 137 0.68 -10.79 -2.86
N LEU A 138 0.94 -10.46 -1.59
CA LEU A 138 1.13 -11.47 -0.56
C LEU A 138 -0.17 -12.27 -0.31
N PRO A 139 -0.05 -13.57 0.05
CA PRO A 139 -1.23 -14.41 0.34
C PRO A 139 -2.08 -13.85 1.49
N ASN A 140 -1.42 -13.36 2.53
CA ASN A 140 -2.08 -12.77 3.69
C ASN A 140 -2.31 -11.27 3.49
N ALA A 141 -3.33 -10.73 4.17
CA ALA A 141 -3.62 -9.32 4.28
C ALA A 141 -4.09 -9.03 5.71
N LEU A 142 -3.94 -7.79 6.17
CA LEU A 142 -4.51 -7.35 7.43
C LEU A 142 -5.86 -6.66 7.17
N PHE A 143 -6.92 -7.26 7.72
CA PHE A 143 -8.28 -6.72 7.72
C PHE A 143 -8.54 -6.06 9.08
N PHE A 144 -8.45 -4.74 9.13
CA PHE A 144 -8.63 -4.01 10.39
C PHE A 144 -10.12 -3.72 10.60
N THR A 145 -10.74 -4.49 11.48
CA THR A 145 -12.20 -4.46 11.71
C THR A 145 -12.63 -3.47 12.80
N ASP A 146 -11.70 -3.07 13.67
CA ASP A 146 -11.96 -2.09 14.71
C ASP A 146 -12.10 -0.69 14.13
N GLN A 147 -12.74 0.21 14.89
CA GLN A 147 -12.78 1.61 14.50
C GLN A 147 -11.38 2.22 14.65
N VAL A 148 -10.71 2.45 13.53
CA VAL A 148 -9.31 2.94 13.49
C VAL A 148 -9.12 4.17 14.39
N GLY A 149 -10.05 5.14 14.32
CA GLY A 149 -9.97 6.37 15.10
C GLY A 149 -10.01 6.17 16.61
N GLU A 150 -10.57 5.05 17.08
CA GLU A 150 -10.61 4.67 18.49
C GLU A 150 -9.47 3.72 18.87
N ALA A 151 -9.07 2.86 17.95
CA ALA A 151 -8.07 1.81 18.17
C ALA A 151 -6.63 2.30 18.09
N ILE A 152 -6.38 3.37 17.31
CA ILE A 152 -5.05 3.92 17.04
C ILE A 152 -5.08 5.44 17.30
N ASP A 153 -4.17 5.93 18.14
CA ASP A 153 -4.04 7.35 18.43
C ASP A 153 -3.36 8.15 17.30
N ASP A 154 -3.26 9.48 17.46
CA ASP A 154 -2.65 10.36 16.45
C ASP A 154 -1.13 10.10 16.29
N ALA A 155 -0.49 9.51 17.29
CA ALA A 155 0.90 9.10 17.21
C ALA A 155 1.08 7.73 16.55
N GLY A 156 0.00 7.06 16.13
CA GLY A 156 0.06 5.71 15.55
C GLY A 156 0.39 4.64 16.60
N ILE A 157 -0.13 4.78 17.81
CA ILE A 157 0.00 3.77 18.86
C ILE A 157 -1.30 2.98 18.94
N LEU A 158 -1.20 1.66 18.76
CA LEU A 158 -2.31 0.73 18.87
C LEU A 158 -2.67 0.54 20.35
N LYS A 159 -3.96 0.47 20.67
CA LYS A 159 -4.46 0.14 22.01
C LYS A 159 -3.89 -1.19 22.53
N ALA A 160 -3.62 -1.28 23.83
CA ALA A 160 -2.98 -2.43 24.46
C ALA A 160 -3.74 -3.75 24.22
N GLU A 161 -5.05 -3.74 24.30
CA GLU A 161 -5.90 -4.93 24.07
C GLU A 161 -5.81 -5.50 22.66
N LEU A 162 -5.34 -4.73 21.66
CA LEU A 162 -5.14 -5.15 20.28
C LEU A 162 -3.69 -5.57 19.99
N GLN A 163 -2.80 -5.46 21.00
CA GLN A 163 -1.40 -5.84 20.87
C GLN A 163 -1.12 -7.27 21.33
N GLU A 164 -1.95 -7.85 22.19
CA GLU A 164 -1.69 -9.12 22.85
C GLU A 164 -2.38 -10.30 22.15
N GLY A 165 -1.72 -11.45 22.19
CA GLY A 165 -2.22 -12.73 21.67
C GLY A 165 -1.79 -13.04 20.23
N PRO A 166 -1.86 -14.34 19.86
CA PRO A 166 -1.32 -14.83 18.58
C PRO A 166 -2.11 -14.38 17.35
N TYR A 167 -3.34 -13.91 17.53
CA TYR A 167 -4.20 -13.41 16.46
C TYR A 167 -4.53 -11.93 16.62
N SER A 168 -3.76 -11.21 17.44
CA SER A 168 -3.91 -9.76 17.60
C SER A 168 -3.59 -9.03 16.29
N ALA A 169 -4.07 -7.78 16.19
CA ALA A 169 -3.74 -6.92 15.05
C ALA A 169 -2.23 -6.71 14.95
N GLN A 170 -1.56 -6.56 16.12
CA GLN A 170 -0.10 -6.42 16.18
C GLN A 170 0.63 -7.67 15.67
N ALA A 171 0.28 -8.86 16.15
CA ALA A 171 0.91 -10.11 15.71
C ALA A 171 0.70 -10.35 14.21
N SER A 172 -0.50 -10.05 13.71
CA SER A 172 -0.83 -10.15 12.29
C SER A 172 -0.01 -9.21 11.43
N LEU A 173 0.19 -7.96 11.89
CA LEU A 173 1.03 -6.98 11.17
C LEU A 173 2.49 -7.39 11.18
N VAL A 174 3.04 -7.80 12.33
CA VAL A 174 4.43 -8.30 12.44
C VAL A 174 4.69 -9.43 11.44
N GLY A 175 3.79 -10.41 11.39
CA GLY A 175 3.90 -11.52 10.45
C GLY A 175 3.80 -11.09 8.99
N LEU A 176 2.91 -10.14 8.68
CA LEU A 176 2.74 -9.60 7.32
C LEU A 176 3.99 -8.84 6.86
N VAL A 177 4.58 -8.01 7.72
CA VAL A 177 5.82 -7.26 7.42
C VAL A 177 7.00 -8.23 7.26
N GLY A 178 7.13 -9.24 8.13
CA GLY A 178 8.18 -10.26 8.00
C GLY A 178 8.08 -11.03 6.67
N ALA A 179 6.86 -11.37 6.24
CA ALA A 179 6.65 -11.97 4.92
C ALA A 179 7.03 -10.99 3.80
N LEU A 180 6.64 -9.71 3.91
CA LEU A 180 6.96 -8.70 2.89
C LEU A 180 8.46 -8.54 2.69
N THR A 181 9.23 -8.46 3.76
CA THR A 181 10.70 -8.32 3.67
C THR A 181 11.34 -9.56 3.04
N ALA A 182 10.91 -10.77 3.45
CA ALA A 182 11.40 -12.02 2.87
C ALA A 182 11.09 -12.12 1.36
N TYR A 183 9.88 -11.74 0.94
CA TYR A 183 9.51 -11.68 -0.48
C TYR A 183 10.29 -10.61 -1.24
N SER A 184 10.57 -9.45 -0.62
CA SER A 184 11.36 -8.38 -1.24
C SER A 184 12.77 -8.85 -1.56
N ASP A 185 13.42 -9.55 -0.62
CA ASP A 185 14.76 -10.11 -0.81
C ASP A 185 14.76 -11.23 -1.87
N ALA A 186 13.79 -12.13 -1.84
CA ALA A 186 13.68 -13.23 -2.78
C ALA A 186 13.43 -12.73 -4.22
N LEU A 187 12.49 -11.81 -4.41
CA LEU A 187 12.13 -11.28 -5.72
C LEU A 187 13.16 -10.28 -6.28
N ALA A 188 14.07 -9.76 -5.46
CA ALA A 188 15.20 -8.96 -5.96
C ALA A 188 16.03 -9.72 -7.00
N THR A 189 16.10 -11.04 -6.89
CA THR A 189 16.83 -11.89 -7.84
C THR A 189 16.14 -12.04 -9.21
N VAL A 190 14.86 -11.72 -9.30
CA VAL A 190 14.05 -11.80 -10.53
C VAL A 190 14.13 -10.51 -11.34
N ARG A 191 14.43 -9.39 -10.67
CA ARG A 191 14.45 -8.03 -11.26
C ARG A 191 15.77 -7.63 -11.93
N THR A 192 16.62 -8.59 -12.25
CA THR A 192 17.94 -8.36 -12.88
C THR A 192 17.86 -8.31 -14.40
#